data_2c8b2b7f5f37c9d0dce7c50341469fb4
#
_entry.id   2c8b2b7f5f37c9d0dce7c50341469fb4
#
_cell.length_a   1.000
_cell.length_b   1.000
_cell.length_c   1.000
_cell.angle_alpha   90.00
_cell.angle_beta   90.00
_cell.angle_gamma   90.00
#
_symmetry.space_group_name_H-M   'P 1'
#
loop_
_entity.id
_entity.type
_entity.pdbx_description
1 polymer ?
#
loop_
_entity_poly.entity_id
_entity_poly.type
_entity_poly.pdbx_seq_one_letter_code
_entity_poly.pdbx_strand_id
1 'polypeptide(L)' 'MPALEWDHLRVPKLRTLAAEDALVIIPAGSTEQHGPHLPVQVDALLATEVALGCASRFPEPEKALVTPTI' A
#
# COMPACT_ATOMS: atom_id res chain seq x y z
N MET A 1 -11.25 -9.97 -0.43
CA MET A 1 -9.89 -10.43 -0.12
C MET A 1 -9.06 -9.29 0.46
N PRO A 2 -8.34 -9.50 1.56
CA PRO A 2 -7.49 -8.43 2.08
C PRO A 2 -6.36 -8.10 1.10
N ALA A 3 -5.95 -6.85 1.10
CA ALA A 3 -4.86 -6.39 0.27
C ALA A 3 -3.53 -7.04 0.69
N LEU A 4 -2.65 -7.26 -0.28
CA LEU A 4 -1.31 -7.76 -0.02
C LEU A 4 -0.41 -6.57 0.31
N GLU A 5 0.23 -6.61 1.46
CA GLU A 5 1.19 -5.60 1.90
C GLU A 5 2.60 -6.13 1.74
N TRP A 6 3.41 -5.42 0.97
CA TRP A 6 4.77 -5.82 0.60
C TRP A 6 5.61 -6.24 1.81
N ASP A 7 5.62 -5.44 2.86
CA ASP A 7 6.44 -5.69 4.04
C ASP A 7 5.94 -6.81 4.93
N HIS A 8 4.77 -7.38 4.63
CA HIS A 8 4.26 -8.57 5.30
C HIS A 8 4.65 -9.85 4.59
N LEU A 9 5.25 -9.76 3.39
CA LEU A 9 5.56 -10.92 2.56
C LEU A 9 7.04 -11.31 2.70
N ARG A 10 7.29 -12.60 2.51
CA ARG A 10 8.66 -13.14 2.49
C ARG A 10 9.22 -13.12 1.08
N VAL A 11 10.54 -13.12 0.97
CA VAL A 11 11.24 -13.01 -0.32
C VAL A 11 10.77 -14.04 -1.37
N PRO A 12 10.57 -15.32 -1.05
CA PRO A 12 10.11 -16.27 -2.07
C PRO A 12 8.76 -15.87 -2.70
N LYS A 13 7.83 -15.35 -1.88
CA LYS A 13 6.54 -14.90 -2.39
C LYS A 13 6.69 -13.65 -3.26
N LEU A 14 7.56 -12.74 -2.89
CA LEU A 14 7.84 -11.53 -3.67
C LEU A 14 8.43 -11.89 -5.04
N ARG A 15 9.33 -12.88 -5.08
CA ARG A 15 9.89 -13.36 -6.35
C ARG A 15 8.84 -13.97 -7.25
N THR A 16 7.92 -14.74 -6.70
CA THR A 16 6.82 -15.33 -7.44
C THR A 16 5.94 -14.24 -8.06
N LEU A 17 5.58 -13.24 -7.25
CA LEU A 17 4.76 -12.12 -7.72
C LEU A 17 5.47 -11.31 -8.80
N ALA A 18 6.78 -11.10 -8.67
CA ALA A 18 7.56 -10.41 -9.69
C ALA A 18 7.55 -11.19 -11.02
N ALA A 19 7.66 -12.50 -10.96
CA ALA A 19 7.60 -13.35 -12.15
C ALA A 19 6.21 -13.34 -12.80
N GLU A 20 5.17 -13.04 -12.04
CA GLU A 20 3.78 -12.96 -12.53
C GLU A 20 3.39 -11.53 -12.95
N ASP A 21 4.34 -10.61 -13.01
CA ASP A 21 4.11 -9.20 -13.35
C ASP A 21 3.05 -8.53 -12.46
N ALA A 22 3.14 -8.75 -11.16
CA ALA A 22 2.22 -8.17 -10.21
C ALA A 22 2.25 -6.64 -10.24
N LEU A 23 1.09 -6.01 -10.04
CA LEU A 23 0.97 -4.57 -9.89
C LEU A 23 1.51 -4.14 -8.52
N VAL A 24 2.29 -3.09 -8.48
CA VAL A 24 2.81 -2.52 -7.24
C VAL A 24 2.25 -1.11 -7.07
N ILE A 25 1.60 -0.87 -5.95
CA ILE A 25 1.08 0.45 -5.60
C ILE A 25 1.99 1.04 -4.52
N ILE A 26 2.53 2.21 -4.80
CA ILE A 26 3.43 2.91 -3.89
C ILE A 26 2.71 4.14 -3.35
N PRO A 27 2.10 4.06 -2.14
CA PRO A 27 1.47 5.23 -1.57
C PRO A 27 2.52 6.26 -1.15
N ALA A 28 2.24 7.52 -1.39
CA ALA A 28 3.10 8.61 -0.98
C ALA A 28 2.28 9.69 -0.30
N GLY A 29 2.76 10.20 0.82
CA GLY A 29 2.08 11.23 1.56
C GLY A 29 3.04 11.98 2.46
N SER A 30 2.72 13.25 2.75
CA SER A 30 3.57 14.08 3.60
C SER A 30 3.32 13.79 5.07
N THR A 31 4.36 13.93 5.87
CA THR A 31 4.23 13.99 7.33
C THR A 31 4.42 15.45 7.70
N GLU A 32 3.32 16.16 7.94
CA GLU A 32 3.34 17.60 8.20
C GLU A 32 2.19 18.00 9.10
N GLN A 33 2.26 19.18 9.66
CA GLN A 33 1.19 19.65 10.54
C GLN A 33 -0.05 20.06 9.74
N HIS A 34 -1.21 19.77 10.30
CA HIS A 34 -2.51 20.11 9.75
C HIS A 34 -3.37 20.83 10.82
N GLY A 35 -2.76 21.76 11.53
CA GLY A 35 -3.41 22.47 12.62
C GLY A 35 -3.34 21.70 13.94
N PRO A 36 -3.78 22.32 15.04
CA PRO A 36 -3.64 21.72 16.38
C PRO A 36 -4.56 20.52 16.63
N HIS A 37 -5.54 20.27 15.78
CA HIS A 37 -6.55 19.24 16.00
C HIS A 37 -6.32 17.97 15.18
N LEU A 38 -5.36 17.97 14.25
CA LEU A 38 -5.07 16.79 13.41
C LEU A 38 -3.64 16.31 13.62
N PRO A 39 -3.42 14.99 13.57
CA PRO A 39 -2.08 14.46 13.66
C PRO A 39 -1.27 14.74 12.39
N VAL A 40 0.05 14.72 12.50
CA VAL A 40 0.95 15.00 11.38
C VAL A 40 0.95 13.91 10.31
N GLN A 41 0.34 12.78 10.57
CA GLN A 41 0.30 11.64 9.65
C GLN A 41 -0.89 11.62 8.68
N VAL A 42 -1.73 12.66 8.68
CA VAL A 42 -3.00 12.65 7.93
C VAL A 42 -2.81 12.25 6.47
N ASP A 43 -1.89 12.91 5.75
CA ASP A 43 -1.67 12.59 4.33
C ASP A 43 -1.15 11.18 4.13
N ALA A 44 -0.20 10.75 4.94
CA ALA A 44 0.36 9.41 4.85
C ALA A 44 -0.70 8.35 5.17
N LEU A 45 -1.53 8.59 6.18
CA LEU A 45 -2.60 7.68 6.54
C LEU A 45 -3.64 7.56 5.43
N LEU A 46 -4.06 8.69 4.85
CA LEU A 46 -5.01 8.70 3.75
C LEU A 46 -4.45 7.98 2.52
N ALA A 47 -3.19 8.23 2.16
CA ALA A 47 -2.54 7.56 1.05
C ALA A 47 -2.52 6.05 1.26
N THR A 48 -2.17 5.59 2.45
CA THR A 48 -2.14 4.18 2.81
C THR A 48 -3.53 3.55 2.67
N GLU A 49 -4.55 4.16 3.24
CA GLU A 49 -5.90 3.61 3.22
C GLU A 49 -6.48 3.55 1.81
N VAL A 50 -6.24 4.57 0.99
CA VAL A 50 -6.68 4.58 -0.41
C VAL A 50 -5.97 3.47 -1.19
N ALA A 51 -4.66 3.32 -1.01
CA ALA A 51 -3.89 2.28 -1.70
C ALA A 51 -4.38 0.87 -1.33
N LEU A 52 -4.61 0.61 -0.05
CA LEU A 52 -5.13 -0.68 0.42
C LEU A 52 -6.54 -0.95 -0.14
N GLY A 53 -7.39 0.07 -0.15
CA GLY A 53 -8.73 -0.03 -0.72
C GLY A 53 -8.71 -0.35 -2.22
N CYS A 54 -7.83 0.31 -2.97
CA CYS A 54 -7.65 0.05 -4.40
C CYS A 54 -7.16 -1.37 -4.65
N ALA A 55 -6.14 -1.80 -3.92
CA ALA A 55 -5.57 -3.14 -4.08
C ALA A 55 -6.59 -4.24 -3.79
N SER A 56 -7.40 -4.06 -2.74
CA SER A 56 -8.42 -5.05 -2.37
C SER A 56 -9.54 -5.17 -3.40
N ARG A 57 -9.75 -4.13 -4.20
CA ARG A 57 -10.78 -4.10 -5.26
C ARG A 57 -10.24 -4.36 -6.65
N PHE A 58 -8.93 -4.60 -6.77
CA PHE A 58 -8.32 -4.94 -8.05
C PHE A 58 -8.93 -6.26 -8.56
N PRO A 59 -9.15 -6.43 -9.90
CA PRO A 59 -9.73 -7.67 -10.43
C PRO A 59 -8.97 -8.94 -10.05
N GLU A 60 -7.65 -8.82 -9.87
CA GLU A 60 -6.81 -9.92 -9.40
C GLU A 60 -6.06 -9.45 -8.13
N PRO A 61 -6.76 -9.38 -6.97
CA PRO A 61 -6.15 -8.82 -5.74
C PRO A 61 -4.88 -9.56 -5.30
N GLU A 62 -4.75 -10.83 -5.63
CA GLU A 62 -3.57 -11.64 -5.33
C GLU A 62 -2.34 -11.22 -6.15
N LYS A 63 -2.53 -10.34 -7.13
CA LYS A 63 -1.44 -9.78 -7.96
C LYS A 63 -1.30 -8.27 -7.79
N ALA A 64 -1.84 -7.72 -6.73
CA ALA A 64 -1.70 -6.29 -6.41
C ALA A 64 -1.03 -6.15 -5.04
N LEU A 65 0.09 -5.46 -5.02
CA LEU A 65 0.90 -5.25 -3.81
C LEU A 65 0.87 -3.78 -3.40
N VAL A 66 0.83 -3.54 -2.11
CA VAL A 66 0.98 -2.19 -1.56
C VAL A 66 2.28 -2.13 -0.78
N THR A 67 3.15 -1.18 -1.12
CA THR A 67 4.40 -0.95 -0.38
C THR A 67 4.12 -0.12 0.88
N PRO A 68 5.05 -0.08 1.83
CA PRO A 68 4.97 0.91 2.90
C PRO A 68 4.89 2.32 2.31
N THR A 69 4.15 3.21 2.98
CA THR A 69 3.99 4.60 2.52
C THR A 69 5.30 5.37 2.66
N ILE A 70 5.63 6.10 1.62
CA ILE A 70 6.81 6.95 1.59
C ILE A 70 6.51 8.30 2.26
#